data_27699cf03fd8396d9ebc1586a1f22f95
#
_entry.id   27699cf03fd8396d9ebc1586a1f22f95
#
_cell.length_a   1.000
_cell.length_b   1.000
_cell.length_c   1.000
_cell.angle_alpha   90.00
_cell.angle_beta   90.00
_cell.angle_gamma   90.00
#
_symmetry.space_group_name_H-M   'P 1'
#
loop_
_entity.id
_entity.type
_entity.pdbx_description
1 polymer ?
#
loop_
_entity_poly.entity_id
_entity_poly.type
_entity_poly.pdbx_seq_one_letter_code
_entity_poly.pdbx_strand_id
1 'polypeptide(L)'
;MNDKNIDVTKNNGEESYSLNDDRRVKVLSPSALVIKRFFRNRLAVLGLIMLVVMFVFSFIGGLVSPYGQDEQFYRYENQMKEYAGVVENKEFRYMSAEGQKFDSVLQAKFQLAYQKGESSYEYKDVTYDITEEGTDFYSISSNGTMLAIAFKDIVNGETVEFTFEEKYAGLKAYTAGETTFSVNGNEYTLDEEHNILKGGEVLGYISRLVVSPVENGIVFTREFKEALESAINDDVEEFQYTDETGTEDTYKIAYDATMDNWSVRRGKATYVYDAYAEPSKEHWLGTDANGMDMLTRLMYGGRVSLMIGFIVVFIEVVIGVILGGLAGYFGSWVDMLIMRIVDVFYCIPSMPLIIILGAAMDAMKVEPMTRMFYLMLILGFLGWPSITRLVRGQILSLREQEFMTAAEACGIRVSRRIFRHLIPNVIPQLIVTCTMSLGSTIITEATLSFLGIGVKFPFASWGNIITDVNDAFVMTHYWFVWIPAGICLLIAVLGFNFVGDGLRDAFDPKMKR
;
A
#
# COMPACT_ATOMS: atom_id res chain seq x y z
N MET A 1 -50.11 94.41 -37.33
CA MET A 1 -50.43 93.69 -38.59
C MET A 1 -49.45 92.51 -38.71
N ASN A 2 -50.04 91.31 -38.73
CA ASN A 2 -49.50 89.98 -39.11
C ASN A 2 -48.38 89.38 -38.30
N ASP A 3 -48.85 88.51 -37.49
CA ASP A 3 -48.63 87.11 -37.26
C ASP A 3 -47.76 86.38 -38.31
N LYS A 4 -46.85 85.60 -37.83
CA LYS A 4 -46.57 84.29 -38.38
C LYS A 4 -45.99 83.34 -37.27
N ASN A 5 -46.86 82.43 -36.89
CA ASN A 5 -46.47 81.18 -36.23
C ASN A 5 -45.26 80.50 -36.89
N ILE A 6 -44.34 80.07 -36.11
CA ILE A 6 -43.37 79.01 -36.50
C ILE A 6 -43.51 77.89 -35.49
N ASP A 7 -44.02 76.77 -36.00
CA ASP A 7 -44.12 75.46 -35.41
C ASP A 7 -42.77 75.02 -34.92
N VAL A 8 -42.66 74.68 -33.62
CA VAL A 8 -41.50 74.08 -33.05
C VAL A 8 -41.68 72.57 -33.08
N THR A 9 -41.13 71.96 -34.09
CA THR A 9 -40.95 70.50 -34.20
C THR A 9 -40.30 69.93 -32.96
N LYS A 10 -40.89 68.88 -32.50
CA LYS A 10 -40.37 67.94 -31.49
C LYS A 10 -38.89 67.69 -31.65
N ASN A 11 -38.11 68.11 -30.66
CA ASN A 11 -36.77 67.64 -30.48
C ASN A 11 -36.76 66.55 -29.40
N ASN A 12 -36.24 65.39 -29.79
CA ASN A 12 -36.10 64.19 -28.97
C ASN A 12 -35.37 64.51 -27.68
N GLY A 13 -35.95 64.02 -26.57
CA GLY A 13 -35.42 64.19 -25.22
C GLY A 13 -33.99 63.75 -25.00
N GLU A 14 -33.10 64.67 -25.10
CA GLU A 14 -31.83 64.64 -24.32
C GLU A 14 -32.14 65.37 -22.99
N GLU A 15 -32.49 64.62 -21.96
CA GLU A 15 -32.50 65.13 -20.60
C GLU A 15 -31.10 65.69 -20.29
N SER A 16 -31.04 67.03 -20.22
CA SER A 16 -29.82 67.71 -19.74
C SER A 16 -29.63 67.42 -18.26
N TYR A 17 -28.76 66.48 -17.97
CA TYR A 17 -28.49 66.08 -16.61
C TYR A 17 -27.59 67.13 -15.93
N SER A 18 -28.05 67.65 -14.81
CA SER A 18 -27.28 68.46 -13.89
C SER A 18 -26.14 67.68 -13.30
N LEU A 19 -24.94 68.28 -13.18
CA LEU A 19 -23.77 67.71 -12.52
C LEU A 19 -24.03 67.30 -11.04
N ASN A 20 -25.14 67.76 -10.46
CA ASN A 20 -25.57 67.46 -9.08
C ASN A 20 -26.69 66.42 -9.00
N ASP A 21 -26.95 65.62 -10.03
CA ASP A 21 -27.96 64.57 -9.96
C ASP A 21 -27.44 63.32 -9.24
N ASP A 22 -27.49 63.31 -7.91
CA ASP A 22 -27.06 62.26 -7.00
C ASP A 22 -27.76 60.91 -7.23
N ARG A 23 -28.84 60.87 -8.05
CA ARG A 23 -29.59 59.65 -8.36
C ARG A 23 -28.87 58.71 -9.34
N ARG A 24 -27.80 59.16 -9.99
CA ARG A 24 -27.09 58.37 -11.03
C ARG A 24 -25.91 57.60 -10.56
N VAL A 25 -25.28 57.94 -9.49
CA VAL A 25 -24.16 57.23 -8.96
C VAL A 25 -24.58 56.36 -7.78
N LYS A 26 -24.99 55.13 -8.06
CA LYS A 26 -25.09 54.13 -7.01
C LYS A 26 -23.67 53.96 -6.44
N VAL A 27 -23.38 54.62 -5.32
CA VAL A 27 -22.13 54.41 -4.59
C VAL A 27 -22.14 53.00 -4.08
N LEU A 28 -21.45 52.10 -4.80
CA LEU A 28 -21.25 50.73 -4.39
C LEU A 28 -20.28 50.70 -3.21
N SER A 29 -20.59 49.91 -2.19
CA SER A 29 -19.62 49.67 -1.13
C SER A 29 -18.32 49.09 -1.71
N PRO A 30 -17.15 49.31 -1.09
CA PRO A 30 -15.88 48.77 -1.58
C PRO A 30 -15.94 47.26 -1.83
N SER A 31 -16.62 46.50 -0.98
CA SER A 31 -16.81 45.05 -1.12
C SER A 31 -17.69 44.69 -2.34
N ALA A 32 -18.78 45.44 -2.57
CA ALA A 32 -19.62 45.20 -3.74
C ALA A 32 -18.87 45.49 -5.06
N LEU A 33 -17.95 46.44 -5.04
CA LEU A 33 -17.11 46.79 -6.18
C LEU A 33 -16.12 45.70 -6.50
N VAL A 34 -15.47 45.11 -5.46
CA VAL A 34 -14.57 43.96 -5.59
C VAL A 34 -15.33 42.75 -6.15
N ILE A 35 -16.49 42.42 -5.61
CA ILE A 35 -17.32 41.31 -6.08
C ILE A 35 -17.67 41.51 -7.56
N LYS A 36 -18.14 42.72 -7.94
CA LYS A 36 -18.49 43.02 -9.34
C LYS A 36 -17.30 42.89 -10.28
N ARG A 37 -16.11 43.33 -9.87
CA ARG A 37 -14.88 43.19 -10.66
C ARG A 37 -14.47 41.76 -10.80
N PHE A 38 -14.51 40.96 -9.70
CA PHE A 38 -14.19 39.54 -9.69
C PHE A 38 -15.05 38.76 -10.71
N PHE A 39 -16.36 38.89 -10.65
CA PHE A 39 -17.29 38.21 -11.58
C PHE A 39 -17.19 38.70 -13.03
N ARG A 40 -16.55 39.83 -13.29
CA ARG A 40 -16.26 40.28 -14.65
C ARG A 40 -15.04 39.62 -15.26
N ASN A 41 -14.13 39.07 -14.44
CA ASN A 41 -12.96 38.33 -14.89
C ASN A 41 -13.36 36.87 -15.21
N ARG A 42 -13.35 36.50 -16.50
CA ARG A 42 -13.79 35.17 -16.95
C ARG A 42 -12.96 34.04 -16.36
N LEU A 43 -11.63 34.22 -16.20
CA LEU A 43 -10.76 33.21 -15.62
C LEU A 43 -11.05 33.00 -14.13
N ALA A 44 -11.31 34.09 -13.40
CA ALA A 44 -11.70 34.01 -11.99
C ALA A 44 -13.01 33.22 -11.80
N VAL A 45 -14.01 33.49 -12.67
CA VAL A 45 -15.29 32.75 -12.65
C VAL A 45 -15.09 31.28 -13.00
N LEU A 46 -14.25 30.97 -14.01
CA LEU A 46 -13.90 29.59 -14.35
C LEU A 46 -13.24 28.88 -13.15
N GLY A 47 -12.24 29.51 -12.53
CA GLY A 47 -11.59 28.98 -11.33
C GLY A 47 -12.56 28.73 -10.18
N LEU A 48 -13.51 29.66 -9.95
CA LEU A 48 -14.55 29.51 -8.95
C LEU A 48 -15.46 28.30 -9.24
N ILE A 49 -15.87 28.12 -10.50
CA ILE A 49 -16.67 26.96 -10.92
C ILE A 49 -15.88 25.67 -10.69
N MET A 50 -14.60 25.63 -11.11
CA MET A 50 -13.73 24.48 -10.88
C MET A 50 -13.66 24.11 -9.40
N LEU A 51 -13.44 25.09 -8.52
CA LEU A 51 -13.40 24.85 -7.08
C LEU A 51 -14.74 24.37 -6.52
N VAL A 52 -15.84 24.99 -6.92
CA VAL A 52 -17.19 24.56 -6.47
C VAL A 52 -17.43 23.10 -6.87
N VAL A 53 -17.12 22.73 -8.10
CA VAL A 53 -17.23 21.34 -8.57
C VAL A 53 -16.37 20.41 -7.72
N MET A 54 -15.11 20.78 -7.45
CA MET A 54 -14.20 19.96 -6.62
C MET A 54 -14.67 19.84 -5.18
N PHE A 55 -15.23 20.93 -4.59
CA PHE A 55 -15.81 20.87 -3.25
C PHE A 55 -17.06 19.97 -3.20
N VAL A 56 -17.98 20.12 -4.17
CA VAL A 56 -19.17 19.26 -4.28
C VAL A 56 -18.75 17.80 -4.45
N PHE A 57 -17.82 17.52 -5.36
CA PHE A 57 -17.28 16.19 -5.60
C PHE A 57 -16.69 15.58 -4.33
N SER A 58 -15.86 16.33 -3.62
CA SER A 58 -15.12 15.81 -2.45
C SER A 58 -15.97 15.67 -1.19
N PHE A 59 -16.87 16.63 -0.92
CA PHE A 59 -17.63 16.65 0.34
C PHE A 59 -19.02 16.03 0.22
N ILE A 60 -19.67 16.15 -0.94
CA ILE A 60 -21.01 15.58 -1.17
C ILE A 60 -20.89 14.23 -1.87
N GLY A 61 -19.96 14.06 -2.82
CA GLY A 61 -19.78 12.83 -3.57
C GLY A 61 -19.60 11.60 -2.67
N GLY A 62 -18.76 11.69 -1.65
CA GLY A 62 -18.55 10.61 -0.69
C GLY A 62 -19.78 10.22 0.15
N LEU A 63 -20.80 11.11 0.24
CA LEU A 63 -22.07 10.81 0.89
C LEU A 63 -23.07 10.12 -0.05
N VAL A 64 -22.87 10.27 -1.35
CA VAL A 64 -23.73 9.69 -2.40
C VAL A 64 -23.15 8.36 -2.89
N SER A 65 -21.86 8.14 -2.71
CA SER A 65 -21.23 6.87 -3.05
C SER A 65 -21.91 5.71 -2.32
N PRO A 66 -22.20 4.59 -3.02
CA PRO A 66 -22.75 3.39 -2.38
C PRO A 66 -21.72 2.67 -1.50
N TYR A 67 -20.42 3.02 -1.63
CA TYR A 67 -19.32 2.35 -0.97
C TYR A 67 -18.71 3.17 0.16
N GLY A 68 -18.21 2.48 1.20
CA GLY A 68 -17.49 3.07 2.32
C GLY A 68 -16.09 3.54 1.93
N GLN A 69 -15.52 4.42 2.75
CA GLN A 69 -14.17 4.97 2.51
C GLN A 69 -13.08 3.91 2.53
N ASP A 70 -13.23 2.90 3.36
CA ASP A 70 -12.30 1.83 3.69
C ASP A 70 -12.84 0.43 3.32
N GLU A 71 -13.91 0.40 2.53
CA GLU A 71 -14.51 -0.84 2.03
C GLU A 71 -13.61 -1.47 0.99
N GLN A 72 -13.29 -2.76 1.21
CA GLN A 72 -12.40 -3.54 0.35
C GLN A 72 -13.19 -4.64 -0.33
N PHE A 73 -12.97 -4.82 -1.62
CA PHE A 73 -13.62 -5.84 -2.42
C PHE A 73 -12.67 -7.00 -2.65
N TYR A 74 -13.25 -8.21 -2.72
CA TYR A 74 -12.50 -9.46 -2.84
C TYR A 74 -13.04 -10.25 -4.02
N ARG A 75 -12.13 -10.95 -4.70
CA ARG A 75 -12.48 -11.92 -5.73
C ARG A 75 -12.00 -13.30 -5.34
N TYR A 76 -12.68 -14.32 -5.86
CA TYR A 76 -12.19 -15.68 -5.78
C TYR A 76 -11.10 -15.89 -6.81
N GLU A 77 -9.96 -16.40 -6.37
CA GLU A 77 -8.88 -16.81 -7.24
C GLU A 77 -8.38 -18.18 -6.82
N ASN A 78 -8.25 -19.09 -7.78
CA ASN A 78 -7.60 -20.37 -7.54
C ASN A 78 -6.08 -20.15 -7.53
N GLN A 79 -5.51 -20.04 -6.35
CA GLN A 79 -4.07 -19.94 -6.19
C GLN A 79 -3.47 -21.33 -5.98
N MET A 80 -2.42 -21.64 -6.73
CA MET A 80 -1.62 -22.85 -6.53
C MET A 80 -0.70 -22.60 -5.33
N LYS A 81 -1.04 -23.24 -4.18
CA LYS A 81 -0.23 -23.18 -2.95
C LYS A 81 0.56 -24.45 -2.78
N GLU A 82 1.76 -24.34 -2.22
CA GLU A 82 2.56 -25.49 -1.83
C GLU A 82 1.78 -26.35 -0.83
N TYR A 83 1.72 -27.65 -1.12
CA TYR A 83 0.92 -28.62 -0.36
C TYR A 83 1.79 -29.74 0.20
N ALA A 84 2.66 -30.32 -0.64
CA ALA A 84 3.58 -31.37 -0.24
C ALA A 84 4.97 -31.17 -0.86
N GLY A 85 6.01 -31.64 -0.14
CA GLY A 85 7.35 -31.84 -0.67
C GLY A 85 7.63 -33.31 -0.77
N VAL A 86 8.24 -33.75 -1.89
CA VAL A 86 8.64 -35.13 -2.10
C VAL A 86 10.14 -35.21 -2.34
N VAL A 87 10.81 -36.11 -1.63
CA VAL A 87 12.25 -36.34 -1.75
C VAL A 87 12.49 -37.81 -2.00
N GLU A 88 13.32 -38.14 -2.98
CA GLU A 88 13.81 -39.51 -3.17
C GLU A 88 14.87 -39.84 -2.15
N ASN A 89 14.74 -40.97 -1.44
CA ASN A 89 15.76 -41.45 -0.51
C ASN A 89 16.91 -42.08 -1.28
N LYS A 90 17.98 -41.32 -1.47
CA LYS A 90 19.21 -41.77 -2.19
C LYS A 90 20.27 -42.36 -1.28
N GLU A 91 20.13 -42.15 0.02
CA GLU A 91 21.10 -42.63 1.01
C GLU A 91 20.64 -43.93 1.67
N PHE A 92 21.59 -44.78 2.07
CA PHE A 92 21.26 -45.96 2.85
C PHE A 92 20.72 -45.60 4.22
N ARG A 93 19.59 -46.18 4.56
CA ARG A 93 19.07 -46.23 5.92
C ARG A 93 19.47 -47.58 6.55
N TYR A 94 19.62 -47.58 7.86
CA TYR A 94 20.08 -48.75 8.59
C TYR A 94 19.09 -49.12 9.67
N MET A 95 18.87 -50.43 9.85
CA MET A 95 18.12 -50.97 10.97
C MET A 95 18.90 -52.10 11.61
N SER A 96 19.13 -52.03 12.92
CA SER A 96 19.79 -53.07 13.69
C SER A 96 18.84 -54.24 13.98
N ALA A 97 19.37 -55.45 13.91
CA ALA A 97 18.63 -56.65 14.37
C ALA A 97 18.36 -56.57 15.88
N GLU A 98 17.35 -57.27 16.33
CA GLU A 98 16.93 -57.25 17.74
C GLU A 98 18.08 -57.62 18.68
N GLY A 99 18.34 -56.79 19.67
CA GLY A 99 19.44 -56.95 20.63
C GLY A 99 20.86 -56.64 20.10
N GLN A 100 21.02 -56.25 18.82
CA GLN A 100 22.29 -55.90 18.19
C GLN A 100 22.47 -54.37 18.13
N LYS A 101 23.73 -53.93 17.99
CA LYS A 101 24.09 -52.51 17.84
C LYS A 101 24.88 -52.31 16.54
N PHE A 102 24.39 -51.45 15.71
CA PHE A 102 25.05 -51.02 14.49
C PHE A 102 25.22 -49.48 14.54
N ASP A 103 26.32 -49.06 15.11
CA ASP A 103 26.59 -47.64 15.38
C ASP A 103 27.01 -46.86 14.12
N SER A 104 27.10 -45.53 14.25
CA SER A 104 27.46 -44.63 13.14
C SER A 104 28.82 -44.90 12.53
N VAL A 105 29.77 -45.51 13.31
CA VAL A 105 31.10 -45.88 12.81
C VAL A 105 30.99 -47.10 11.88
N LEU A 106 30.21 -48.10 12.26
CA LEU A 106 29.93 -49.27 11.42
C LEU A 106 29.19 -48.89 10.15
N GLN A 107 28.20 -47.93 10.25
CA GLN A 107 27.52 -47.39 9.09
C GLN A 107 28.47 -46.70 8.12
N ALA A 108 29.38 -45.84 8.62
CA ALA A 108 30.40 -45.20 7.79
C ALA A 108 31.38 -46.20 7.15
N LYS A 109 31.75 -47.28 7.86
CA LYS A 109 32.58 -48.35 7.33
C LYS A 109 31.89 -49.14 6.23
N PHE A 110 30.60 -49.48 6.44
CA PHE A 110 29.78 -50.09 5.40
C PHE A 110 29.74 -49.20 4.14
N GLN A 111 29.45 -47.89 4.30
CA GLN A 111 29.41 -46.97 3.17
C GLN A 111 30.70 -46.91 2.37
N LEU A 112 31.84 -46.94 3.06
CA LEU A 112 33.16 -46.96 2.41
C LEU A 112 33.42 -48.31 1.67
N ALA A 113 33.05 -49.45 2.27
CA ALA A 113 33.16 -50.76 1.66
C ALA A 113 32.26 -50.88 0.42
N TYR A 114 31.02 -50.40 0.54
CA TYR A 114 30.06 -50.33 -0.57
C TYR A 114 30.59 -49.49 -1.76
N GLN A 115 31.13 -48.31 -1.49
CA GLN A 115 31.74 -47.46 -2.53
C GLN A 115 32.93 -48.08 -3.24
N LYS A 116 33.67 -48.98 -2.56
CA LYS A 116 34.82 -49.72 -3.11
C LYS A 116 34.42 -51.05 -3.76
N GLY A 117 33.18 -51.50 -3.61
CA GLY A 117 32.70 -52.79 -4.08
C GLY A 117 33.25 -53.96 -3.25
N GLU A 118 33.61 -53.73 -1.97
CA GLU A 118 34.12 -54.76 -1.05
C GLU A 118 32.92 -55.52 -0.43
N SER A 119 33.06 -56.86 -0.33
CA SER A 119 32.02 -57.72 0.28
C SER A 119 32.20 -57.90 1.79
N SER A 120 33.22 -57.29 2.39
CA SER A 120 33.45 -57.30 3.84
C SER A 120 34.33 -56.13 4.26
N TYR A 121 34.27 -55.76 5.54
CA TYR A 121 35.17 -54.78 6.15
C TYR A 121 35.57 -55.17 7.58
N GLU A 122 36.68 -54.64 8.04
CA GLU A 122 37.19 -54.90 9.39
C GLU A 122 37.07 -53.64 10.27
N TYR A 123 36.65 -53.86 11.51
CA TYR A 123 36.66 -52.84 12.56
C TYR A 123 36.94 -53.49 13.93
N LYS A 124 37.96 -53.01 14.63
CA LYS A 124 38.39 -53.50 15.96
C LYS A 124 38.62 -55.04 16.00
N ASP A 125 39.34 -55.54 15.01
CA ASP A 125 39.68 -56.99 14.85
C ASP A 125 38.46 -57.91 14.67
N VAL A 126 37.33 -57.33 14.24
CA VAL A 126 36.07 -58.03 13.88
C VAL A 126 35.82 -57.85 12.40
N THR A 127 35.56 -58.93 11.70
CA THR A 127 35.18 -58.92 10.28
C THR A 127 33.64 -58.82 10.18
N TYR A 128 33.19 -57.94 9.31
CA TYR A 128 31.79 -57.73 8.99
C TYR A 128 31.58 -58.10 7.52
N ASP A 129 30.73 -59.05 7.28
CA ASP A 129 30.41 -59.54 5.94
C ASP A 129 29.20 -58.78 5.41
N ILE A 130 29.27 -58.34 4.16
CA ILE A 130 28.20 -57.65 3.43
C ILE A 130 27.61 -58.63 2.44
N THR A 131 26.32 -58.91 2.54
CA THR A 131 25.62 -59.78 1.59
C THR A 131 24.59 -58.92 0.86
N GLU A 132 24.64 -58.91 -0.47
CA GLU A 132 23.60 -58.28 -1.33
C GLU A 132 22.36 -59.18 -1.34
N GLU A 133 21.25 -58.66 -0.81
CA GLU A 133 19.98 -59.36 -0.73
C GLU A 133 19.04 -58.95 -1.90
N GLY A 134 19.32 -57.79 -2.49
CA GLY A 134 18.63 -57.25 -3.63
C GLY A 134 19.12 -55.87 -4.03
N THR A 135 18.52 -55.26 -5.02
CA THR A 135 18.92 -53.94 -5.51
C THR A 135 18.84 -52.89 -4.40
N ASP A 136 19.98 -52.26 -4.07
CA ASP A 136 20.09 -51.27 -2.98
C ASP A 136 19.66 -51.79 -1.60
N PHE A 137 19.72 -53.15 -1.39
CA PHE A 137 19.38 -53.82 -0.15
C PHE A 137 20.45 -54.82 0.26
N TYR A 138 21.03 -54.63 1.44
CA TYR A 138 22.14 -55.38 1.94
C TYR A 138 21.90 -55.84 3.38
N SER A 139 22.37 -57.06 3.71
CA SER A 139 22.49 -57.53 5.08
C SER A 139 23.94 -57.47 5.54
N ILE A 140 24.17 -57.09 6.80
CA ILE A 140 25.48 -57.01 7.43
C ILE A 140 25.51 -58.01 8.56
N SER A 141 26.47 -58.93 8.50
CA SER A 141 26.64 -60.00 9.50
C SER A 141 28.08 -60.03 10.05
N SER A 142 28.24 -60.62 11.24
CA SER A 142 29.53 -60.91 11.82
C SER A 142 29.49 -62.25 12.54
N ASN A 143 30.46 -63.09 12.31
CA ASN A 143 30.52 -64.45 12.86
C ASN A 143 29.23 -65.28 12.60
N GLY A 144 28.60 -65.10 11.44
CA GLY A 144 27.36 -65.77 11.06
C GLY A 144 26.08 -65.24 11.71
N THR A 145 26.18 -64.16 12.49
CA THR A 145 24.99 -63.51 13.10
C THR A 145 24.68 -62.24 12.35
N MET A 146 23.44 -62.05 11.91
CA MET A 146 22.96 -60.81 11.27
C MET A 146 22.90 -59.68 12.31
N LEU A 147 23.55 -58.57 12.01
CA LEU A 147 23.65 -57.38 12.86
C LEU A 147 22.70 -56.27 12.44
N ALA A 148 22.63 -56.03 11.14
CA ALA A 148 21.82 -54.94 10.59
C ALA A 148 21.50 -55.17 9.13
N ILE A 149 20.55 -54.40 8.64
CA ILE A 149 20.27 -54.24 7.22
C ILE A 149 20.51 -52.79 6.79
N ALA A 150 20.97 -52.63 5.53
CA ALA A 150 21.11 -51.34 4.87
C ALA A 150 20.24 -51.33 3.62
N PHE A 151 19.38 -50.33 3.49
CA PHE A 151 18.37 -50.25 2.43
C PHE A 151 18.11 -48.81 2.02
N LYS A 152 17.66 -48.62 0.77
CA LYS A 152 17.20 -47.32 0.29
C LYS A 152 15.67 -47.25 0.18
N ASP A 153 15.00 -48.37 -0.13
CA ASP A 153 13.56 -48.47 -0.16
C ASP A 153 12.97 -48.60 1.24
N ILE A 154 12.14 -47.68 1.66
CA ILE A 154 11.68 -47.53 3.05
C ILE A 154 10.38 -48.28 3.25
N VAL A 155 10.34 -49.15 4.25
CA VAL A 155 9.10 -49.80 4.71
C VAL A 155 8.39 -48.85 5.69
N ASN A 156 7.33 -48.23 5.24
CA ASN A 156 6.48 -47.33 6.01
C ASN A 156 5.29 -48.09 6.61
N GLY A 157 5.11 -47.99 7.91
CA GLY A 157 3.91 -48.50 8.56
C GLY A 157 2.83 -47.42 8.62
N GLU A 158 1.59 -47.78 8.35
CA GLU A 158 0.46 -46.85 8.50
C GLU A 158 -0.34 -47.12 9.78
N THR A 159 -0.70 -48.36 10.01
CA THR A 159 -1.48 -48.77 11.18
C THR A 159 -0.65 -49.51 12.23
N VAL A 160 0.53 -50.02 11.85
CA VAL A 160 1.42 -50.81 12.70
C VAL A 160 2.86 -50.39 12.51
N GLU A 161 3.69 -50.61 13.54
CA GLU A 161 5.12 -50.47 13.45
C GLU A 161 5.72 -51.86 13.15
N PHE A 162 6.34 -52.00 11.97
CA PHE A 162 6.93 -53.28 11.54
C PHE A 162 8.21 -53.60 12.33
N THR A 163 8.33 -54.85 12.75
CA THR A 163 9.56 -55.39 13.38
C THR A 163 10.70 -55.50 12.39
N PHE A 164 11.91 -55.71 12.89
CA PHE A 164 13.09 -55.94 12.06
C PHE A 164 12.88 -57.10 11.06
N GLU A 165 12.34 -58.19 11.52
CA GLU A 165 12.13 -59.40 10.72
C GLU A 165 11.09 -59.18 9.62
N GLU A 166 10.00 -58.43 9.93
CA GLU A 166 8.98 -58.09 8.94
C GLU A 166 9.54 -57.11 7.86
N LYS A 167 10.34 -56.10 8.26
CA LYS A 167 10.99 -55.23 7.31
C LYS A 167 12.01 -55.93 6.43
N TYR A 168 12.81 -56.82 7.01
CA TYR A 168 13.78 -57.61 6.26
C TYR A 168 13.09 -58.52 5.23
N ALA A 169 12.07 -59.31 5.67
CA ALA A 169 11.37 -60.20 4.78
C ALA A 169 10.57 -59.45 3.70
N GLY A 170 9.92 -58.33 4.06
CA GLY A 170 9.20 -57.47 3.11
C GLY A 170 10.11 -56.88 2.05
N LEU A 171 11.27 -56.31 2.44
CA LEU A 171 12.24 -55.77 1.49
C LEU A 171 12.86 -56.86 0.61
N LYS A 172 13.08 -58.06 1.15
CA LYS A 172 13.60 -59.20 0.40
C LYS A 172 12.61 -59.68 -0.65
N ALA A 173 11.35 -59.82 -0.30
CA ALA A 173 10.27 -60.16 -1.22
C ALA A 173 10.12 -59.09 -2.30
N TYR A 174 10.06 -57.82 -1.90
CA TYR A 174 9.98 -56.67 -2.83
C TYR A 174 11.13 -56.66 -3.86
N THR A 175 12.38 -56.80 -3.42
CA THR A 175 13.55 -56.76 -4.33
C THR A 175 13.63 -58.02 -5.19
N ALA A 176 13.09 -59.16 -4.74
CA ALA A 176 12.98 -60.39 -5.51
C ALA A 176 11.80 -60.45 -6.46
N GLY A 177 10.88 -59.47 -6.40
CA GLY A 177 9.65 -59.43 -7.20
C GLY A 177 8.62 -60.48 -6.74
N GLU A 178 8.67 -60.92 -5.47
CA GLU A 178 7.76 -61.84 -4.88
C GLU A 178 6.51 -61.10 -4.37
N THR A 179 5.34 -61.67 -4.58
CA THR A 179 4.04 -61.09 -4.17
C THR A 179 3.60 -61.51 -2.77
N THR A 180 4.34 -62.41 -2.13
CA THR A 180 3.98 -62.91 -0.78
C THR A 180 5.25 -63.17 0.05
N PHE A 181 5.16 -62.95 1.36
CA PHE A 181 6.19 -63.34 2.32
C PHE A 181 5.59 -63.74 3.65
N SER A 182 6.31 -64.49 4.44
CA SER A 182 5.82 -64.94 5.75
C SER A 182 6.84 -64.71 6.84
N VAL A 183 6.39 -64.22 8.01
CA VAL A 183 7.24 -63.98 9.19
C VAL A 183 6.48 -64.46 10.43
N ASN A 184 7.16 -65.30 11.22
CA ASN A 184 6.62 -65.81 12.50
C ASN A 184 5.22 -66.46 12.39
N GLY A 185 4.94 -67.12 11.23
CA GLY A 185 3.64 -67.78 10.98
C GLY A 185 2.53 -66.81 10.48
N ASN A 186 2.83 -65.54 10.31
CA ASN A 186 1.94 -64.58 9.63
C ASN A 186 2.26 -64.51 8.16
N GLU A 187 1.24 -64.50 7.31
CA GLU A 187 1.36 -64.38 5.86
C GLU A 187 1.02 -62.95 5.44
N TYR A 188 1.84 -62.34 4.62
CA TYR A 188 1.71 -60.99 4.07
C TYR A 188 1.70 -61.07 2.55
N THR A 189 0.96 -60.15 1.92
CA THR A 189 0.96 -60.00 0.46
C THR A 189 1.47 -58.60 0.07
N LEU A 190 2.17 -58.53 -1.04
CA LEU A 190 2.60 -57.29 -1.71
C LEU A 190 1.74 -57.13 -2.96
N ASP A 191 1.05 -55.99 -3.09
CA ASP A 191 0.31 -55.63 -4.30
C ASP A 191 1.19 -54.92 -5.36
N GLU A 192 0.57 -54.54 -6.48
CA GLU A 192 1.27 -53.85 -7.59
C GLU A 192 1.72 -52.45 -7.18
N GLU A 193 1.09 -51.79 -6.21
CA GLU A 193 1.42 -50.51 -5.63
C GLU A 193 2.39 -50.63 -4.44
N HIS A 194 2.97 -51.81 -4.23
CA HIS A 194 3.94 -52.13 -3.17
C HIS A 194 3.37 -51.97 -1.74
N ASN A 195 2.06 -52.08 -1.55
CA ASN A 195 1.45 -52.14 -0.22
C ASN A 195 1.68 -53.48 0.42
N ILE A 196 1.89 -53.48 1.74
CA ILE A 196 2.00 -54.67 2.56
C ILE A 196 0.64 -54.94 3.20
N LEU A 197 -0.01 -56.01 2.76
CA LEU A 197 -1.34 -56.39 3.25
C LEU A 197 -1.27 -57.64 4.13
N LYS A 198 -2.16 -57.70 5.12
CA LYS A 198 -2.41 -58.90 5.93
C LYS A 198 -3.90 -59.15 6.02
N GLY A 199 -4.34 -60.29 5.49
CA GLY A 199 -5.79 -60.61 5.48
C GLY A 199 -6.63 -59.64 4.66
N GLY A 200 -6.05 -58.90 3.70
CA GLY A 200 -6.71 -57.91 2.87
C GLY A 200 -6.71 -56.47 3.43
N GLU A 201 -6.13 -56.26 4.62
CA GLU A 201 -5.96 -54.94 5.21
C GLU A 201 -4.55 -54.41 4.93
N VAL A 202 -4.42 -53.15 4.47
CA VAL A 202 -3.15 -52.49 4.25
C VAL A 202 -2.54 -52.09 5.59
N LEU A 203 -1.36 -52.63 5.91
CA LEU A 203 -0.62 -52.34 7.14
C LEU A 203 0.46 -51.28 6.92
N GLY A 204 0.98 -51.18 5.70
CA GLY A 204 2.02 -50.27 5.32
C GLY A 204 2.43 -50.44 3.85
N TYR A 205 3.49 -49.81 3.44
CA TYR A 205 3.95 -49.82 2.04
C TYR A 205 5.45 -49.66 1.95
N ILE A 206 6.01 -50.05 0.81
CA ILE A 206 7.43 -49.88 0.48
C ILE A 206 7.57 -48.78 -0.60
N SER A 207 8.33 -47.75 -0.30
CA SER A 207 8.56 -46.66 -1.25
C SER A 207 9.94 -46.04 -1.03
N ARG A 208 10.54 -45.56 -2.12
CA ARG A 208 11.76 -44.74 -2.09
C ARG A 208 11.44 -43.25 -1.92
N LEU A 209 10.20 -42.84 -2.18
CA LEU A 209 9.76 -41.47 -2.06
C LEU A 209 9.27 -41.15 -0.64
N VAL A 210 9.76 -40.04 -0.10
CA VAL A 210 9.35 -39.52 1.21
C VAL A 210 8.49 -38.30 0.98
N VAL A 211 7.17 -38.41 1.22
CA VAL A 211 6.20 -37.33 1.09
C VAL A 211 6.02 -36.64 2.43
N SER A 212 6.27 -35.33 2.46
CA SER A 212 6.17 -34.50 3.66
C SER A 212 5.17 -33.34 3.46
N PRO A 213 4.28 -33.05 4.42
CA PRO A 213 3.38 -31.90 4.33
C PRO A 213 4.17 -30.59 4.52
N VAL A 214 3.75 -29.55 3.78
CA VAL A 214 4.31 -28.19 3.93
C VAL A 214 3.61 -27.46 5.08
N GLU A 215 2.30 -27.67 5.26
CA GLU A 215 1.54 -27.08 6.37
C GLU A 215 1.39 -28.08 7.52
N ASN A 216 1.52 -27.59 8.76
CA ASN A 216 1.31 -28.41 9.95
C ASN A 216 -0.15 -28.88 10.07
N GLY A 217 -0.35 -30.15 10.40
CA GLY A 217 -1.67 -30.73 10.62
C GLY A 217 -2.29 -31.40 9.38
N ILE A 218 -1.62 -31.41 8.25
CA ILE A 218 -2.03 -32.19 7.08
C ILE A 218 -1.48 -33.61 7.24
N VAL A 219 -2.36 -34.59 7.15
CA VAL A 219 -2.01 -36.01 7.07
C VAL A 219 -2.42 -36.49 5.69
N PHE A 220 -1.46 -37.04 4.94
CA PHE A 220 -1.75 -37.58 3.62
C PHE A 220 -2.27 -39.02 3.73
N THR A 221 -3.38 -39.30 3.05
CA THR A 221 -3.88 -40.65 2.90
C THR A 221 -2.98 -41.51 2.03
N ARG A 222 -3.09 -42.82 2.14
CA ARG A 222 -2.29 -43.75 1.32
C ARG A 222 -2.61 -43.57 -0.18
N GLU A 223 -3.87 -43.45 -0.50
CA GLU A 223 -4.36 -43.26 -1.87
C GLU A 223 -3.80 -41.99 -2.51
N PHE A 224 -3.69 -40.92 -1.74
CA PHE A 224 -3.04 -39.68 -2.23
C PHE A 224 -1.55 -39.90 -2.54
N LYS A 225 -0.82 -40.60 -1.64
CA LYS A 225 0.60 -40.90 -1.84
C LYS A 225 0.82 -41.78 -3.05
N GLU A 226 -0.04 -42.81 -3.27
CA GLU A 226 0.01 -43.68 -4.45
C GLU A 226 -0.21 -42.90 -5.75
N ALA A 227 -1.26 -42.07 -5.79
CA ALA A 227 -1.52 -41.23 -6.96
C ALA A 227 -0.36 -40.28 -7.25
N LEU A 228 0.26 -39.71 -6.22
CA LEU A 228 1.41 -38.84 -6.34
C LEU A 228 2.67 -39.58 -6.79
N GLU A 229 2.95 -40.77 -6.24
CA GLU A 229 4.08 -41.63 -6.64
C GLU A 229 3.95 -42.07 -8.10
N SER A 230 2.74 -42.48 -8.52
CA SER A 230 2.45 -42.83 -9.91
C SER A 230 2.69 -41.62 -10.84
N ALA A 231 2.18 -40.45 -10.47
CA ALA A 231 2.35 -39.24 -11.26
C ALA A 231 3.83 -38.82 -11.39
N ILE A 232 4.64 -38.99 -10.34
CA ILE A 232 6.09 -38.72 -10.38
C ILE A 232 6.80 -39.74 -11.25
N ASN A 233 6.49 -41.03 -11.14
CA ASN A 233 7.11 -42.11 -11.93
C ASN A 233 6.76 -42.00 -13.42
N ASP A 234 5.56 -41.53 -13.76
CA ASP A 234 5.07 -41.31 -15.12
C ASP A 234 5.50 -39.95 -15.71
N ASP A 235 6.27 -39.14 -14.94
CA ASP A 235 6.72 -37.80 -15.31
C ASP A 235 5.56 -36.85 -15.71
N VAL A 236 4.47 -36.91 -14.95
CA VAL A 236 3.27 -36.12 -15.19
C VAL A 236 3.34 -34.84 -14.37
N GLU A 237 3.15 -33.69 -15.03
CA GLU A 237 3.25 -32.38 -14.36
C GLU A 237 1.97 -32.02 -13.56
N GLU A 238 0.82 -32.67 -13.82
CA GLU A 238 -0.45 -32.35 -13.22
C GLU A 238 -1.32 -33.61 -13.08
N PHE A 239 -1.90 -33.85 -11.89
CA PHE A 239 -2.84 -34.92 -11.65
C PHE A 239 -4.07 -34.44 -10.87
N GLN A 240 -5.16 -35.17 -11.00
CA GLN A 240 -6.39 -34.92 -10.23
C GLN A 240 -6.54 -35.99 -9.16
N TYR A 241 -6.93 -35.56 -7.98
CA TYR A 241 -7.20 -36.46 -6.87
C TYR A 241 -8.46 -36.01 -6.13
N THR A 242 -9.35 -36.97 -5.85
CA THR A 242 -10.56 -36.74 -5.07
C THR A 242 -10.32 -37.17 -3.64
N ASP A 243 -10.46 -36.26 -2.68
CA ASP A 243 -10.25 -36.54 -1.26
C ASP A 243 -11.43 -37.34 -0.64
N GLU A 244 -11.27 -37.73 0.62
CA GLU A 244 -12.31 -38.50 1.38
C GLU A 244 -13.64 -37.72 1.50
N THR A 245 -13.62 -36.40 1.31
CA THR A 245 -14.85 -35.57 1.36
C THR A 245 -15.57 -35.50 0.02
N GLY A 246 -14.99 -36.10 -1.04
CA GLY A 246 -15.52 -36.07 -2.40
C GLY A 246 -15.17 -34.81 -3.16
N THR A 247 -14.20 -34.01 -2.66
CA THR A 247 -13.71 -32.82 -3.36
C THR A 247 -12.59 -33.22 -4.31
N GLU A 248 -12.78 -32.95 -5.60
CA GLU A 248 -11.77 -33.15 -6.63
C GLU A 248 -10.90 -31.90 -6.75
N ASP A 249 -9.60 -32.04 -6.51
CA ASP A 249 -8.63 -30.97 -6.63
C ASP A 249 -7.55 -31.32 -7.67
N THR A 250 -7.00 -30.28 -8.26
CA THR A 250 -5.89 -30.38 -9.21
C THR A 250 -4.56 -30.11 -8.51
N TYR A 251 -3.62 -31.02 -8.67
CA TYR A 251 -2.29 -30.95 -8.09
C TYR A 251 -1.25 -30.80 -9.20
N LYS A 252 -0.33 -29.83 -9.04
CA LYS A 252 0.80 -29.62 -9.95
C LYS A 252 2.08 -30.04 -9.30
N ILE A 253 2.89 -30.83 -10.02
CA ILE A 253 4.18 -31.33 -9.61
C ILE A 253 5.26 -30.54 -10.35
N ALA A 254 6.24 -30.04 -9.63
CA ALA A 254 7.41 -29.39 -10.22
C ALA A 254 8.69 -29.95 -9.58
N TYR A 255 9.62 -30.44 -10.42
CA TYR A 255 10.93 -30.90 -9.97
C TYR A 255 11.90 -29.73 -9.86
N ASP A 256 12.57 -29.59 -8.70
CA ASP A 256 13.66 -28.65 -8.48
C ASP A 256 14.99 -29.37 -8.57
N ALA A 257 15.68 -29.21 -9.71
CA ALA A 257 16.99 -29.82 -9.92
C ALA A 257 18.10 -29.31 -8.99
N THR A 258 17.89 -28.14 -8.34
CA THR A 258 18.88 -27.58 -7.41
C THR A 258 18.79 -28.25 -6.04
N MET A 259 17.55 -28.49 -5.60
CA MET A 259 17.26 -29.11 -4.30
C MET A 259 17.05 -30.62 -4.41
N ASP A 260 16.99 -31.15 -5.64
CA ASP A 260 16.76 -32.56 -5.93
C ASP A 260 15.49 -33.09 -5.25
N ASN A 261 14.39 -32.34 -5.41
CA ASN A 261 13.09 -32.66 -4.82
C ASN A 261 11.93 -32.25 -5.74
N TRP A 262 10.76 -32.79 -5.48
CA TRP A 262 9.51 -32.36 -6.12
C TRP A 262 8.72 -31.48 -5.15
N SER A 263 8.20 -30.36 -5.64
CA SER A 263 7.20 -29.56 -4.97
C SER A 263 5.82 -29.85 -5.56
N VAL A 264 4.87 -30.15 -4.69
CA VAL A 264 3.48 -30.41 -5.07
C VAL A 264 2.63 -29.22 -4.63
N ARG A 265 1.92 -28.61 -5.59
CA ARG A 265 1.04 -27.46 -5.35
C ARG A 265 -0.41 -27.86 -5.57
N ARG A 266 -1.26 -27.50 -4.61
CA ARG A 266 -2.71 -27.71 -4.68
C ARG A 266 -3.40 -26.42 -5.07
N GLY A 267 -4.36 -26.47 -6.00
CA GLY A 267 -5.29 -25.38 -6.29
C GLY A 267 -6.21 -25.14 -5.10
N LYS A 268 -6.08 -23.98 -4.45
CA LYS A 268 -6.98 -23.59 -3.34
C LYS A 268 -7.69 -22.31 -3.72
N ALA A 269 -9.02 -22.36 -3.75
CA ALA A 269 -9.83 -21.15 -3.88
C ALA A 269 -9.57 -20.25 -2.68
N THR A 270 -9.03 -19.09 -2.92
CA THR A 270 -8.69 -18.11 -1.88
C THR A 270 -9.35 -16.79 -2.24
N TYR A 271 -9.88 -16.09 -1.22
CA TYR A 271 -10.28 -14.70 -1.36
C TYR A 271 -9.03 -13.83 -1.41
N VAL A 272 -8.84 -13.14 -2.52
CA VAL A 272 -7.81 -12.13 -2.68
C VAL A 272 -8.47 -10.78 -2.87
N TYR A 273 -7.77 -9.70 -2.52
CA TYR A 273 -8.26 -8.36 -2.86
C TYR A 273 -8.48 -8.27 -4.37
N ASP A 274 -9.61 -7.69 -4.77
CA ASP A 274 -9.87 -7.41 -6.18
C ASP A 274 -9.05 -6.18 -6.62
N ALA A 275 -7.72 -6.37 -6.56
CA ALA A 275 -6.75 -5.34 -6.84
C ALA A 275 -6.71 -4.99 -8.32
N TYR A 276 -6.73 -3.69 -8.62
CA TYR A 276 -6.65 -3.13 -9.97
C TYR A 276 -7.72 -3.69 -10.93
N ALA A 277 -8.92 -4.02 -10.43
CA ALA A 277 -10.04 -4.38 -11.29
C ALA A 277 -10.36 -3.22 -12.24
N GLU A 278 -10.60 -3.57 -13.51
CA GLU A 278 -10.90 -2.59 -14.56
C GLU A 278 -12.22 -1.85 -14.30
N PRO A 279 -12.38 -0.64 -14.86
CA PRO A 279 -13.63 0.10 -14.78
C PRO A 279 -14.82 -0.75 -15.24
N SER A 280 -15.84 -0.83 -14.37
CA SER A 280 -17.03 -1.66 -14.56
C SER A 280 -18.31 -0.89 -14.17
N LYS A 281 -19.47 -1.54 -14.27
CA LYS A 281 -20.73 -0.96 -13.80
C LYS A 281 -20.78 -0.83 -12.27
N GLU A 282 -20.10 -1.71 -11.57
CA GLU A 282 -19.99 -1.72 -10.12
C GLU A 282 -18.94 -0.71 -9.67
N HIS A 283 -17.77 -0.71 -10.31
CA HIS A 283 -16.65 0.20 -10.03
C HIS A 283 -16.36 1.07 -11.26
N TRP A 284 -16.93 2.27 -11.32
CA TRP A 284 -16.83 3.16 -12.50
C TRP A 284 -15.41 3.54 -12.89
N LEU A 285 -14.51 3.62 -11.93
CA LEU A 285 -13.07 3.85 -12.15
C LEU A 285 -12.22 2.66 -11.69
N GLY A 286 -12.82 1.47 -11.58
CA GLY A 286 -12.10 0.29 -11.12
C GLY A 286 -11.76 0.33 -9.63
N THR A 287 -10.78 -0.50 -9.24
CA THR A 287 -10.29 -0.60 -7.86
C THR A 287 -8.80 -0.25 -7.75
N ASP A 288 -8.34 0.06 -6.54
CA ASP A 288 -6.92 0.29 -6.23
C ASP A 288 -6.18 -1.02 -5.86
N ALA A 289 -4.91 -0.90 -5.45
CA ALA A 289 -4.08 -2.02 -4.99
C ALA A 289 -4.68 -2.81 -3.83
N ASN A 290 -5.55 -2.20 -3.03
CA ASN A 290 -6.18 -2.79 -1.86
C ASN A 290 -7.61 -3.27 -2.13
N GLY A 291 -8.05 -3.29 -3.39
CA GLY A 291 -9.41 -3.64 -3.78
C GLY A 291 -10.46 -2.61 -3.36
N MET A 292 -10.11 -1.33 -3.18
CA MET A 292 -11.05 -0.27 -2.84
C MET A 292 -11.53 0.46 -4.08
N ASP A 293 -12.81 0.89 -4.10
CA ASP A 293 -13.38 1.62 -5.23
C ASP A 293 -12.68 2.96 -5.47
N MET A 294 -12.11 3.12 -6.68
CA MET A 294 -11.31 4.28 -7.05
C MET A 294 -12.09 5.59 -7.04
N LEU A 295 -13.35 5.59 -7.50
CA LEU A 295 -14.16 6.81 -7.51
C LEU A 295 -14.43 7.30 -6.08
N THR A 296 -14.79 6.39 -5.20
CA THR A 296 -15.00 6.68 -3.77
C THR A 296 -13.72 7.22 -3.13
N ARG A 297 -12.58 6.59 -3.40
CA ARG A 297 -11.28 7.07 -2.91
C ARG A 297 -10.92 8.45 -3.42
N LEU A 298 -11.23 8.79 -4.67
CA LEU A 298 -11.02 10.14 -5.21
C LEU A 298 -11.85 11.20 -4.49
N MET A 299 -13.11 10.88 -4.16
CA MET A 299 -14.01 11.77 -3.43
C MET A 299 -13.52 12.02 -1.99
N TYR A 300 -13.25 10.96 -1.25
CA TYR A 300 -12.71 11.06 0.12
C TYR A 300 -11.30 11.63 0.15
N GLY A 301 -10.46 11.27 -0.82
CA GLY A 301 -9.12 11.82 -0.97
C GLY A 301 -9.12 13.33 -1.20
N GLY A 302 -10.07 13.82 -2.01
CA GLY A 302 -10.27 15.24 -2.20
C GLY A 302 -10.67 15.97 -0.93
N ARG A 303 -11.53 15.37 -0.10
CA ARG A 303 -11.89 15.93 1.21
C ARG A 303 -10.66 16.11 2.09
N VAL A 304 -9.80 15.09 2.16
CA VAL A 304 -8.57 15.12 2.98
C VAL A 304 -7.59 16.15 2.43
N SER A 305 -7.27 16.13 1.13
CA SER A 305 -6.32 17.08 0.52
C SER A 305 -6.76 18.53 0.67
N LEU A 306 -8.06 18.82 0.44
CA LEU A 306 -8.61 20.16 0.63
C LEU A 306 -8.58 20.60 2.10
N MET A 307 -9.00 19.73 3.04
CA MET A 307 -8.95 20.04 4.47
C MET A 307 -7.53 20.35 4.95
N ILE A 308 -6.55 19.54 4.53
CA ILE A 308 -5.14 19.79 4.87
C ILE A 308 -4.73 21.16 4.36
N GLY A 309 -5.02 21.48 3.09
CA GLY A 309 -4.71 22.79 2.52
C GLY A 309 -5.25 23.95 3.35
N PHE A 310 -6.55 23.90 3.68
CA PHE A 310 -7.18 24.96 4.47
C PHE A 310 -6.64 25.09 5.90
N ILE A 311 -6.44 23.97 6.60
CA ILE A 311 -5.95 23.97 7.99
C ILE A 311 -4.51 24.50 8.03
N VAL A 312 -3.66 24.06 7.11
CA VAL A 312 -2.26 24.52 7.01
C VAL A 312 -2.22 26.03 6.78
N VAL A 313 -2.91 26.53 5.76
CA VAL A 313 -2.94 27.99 5.46
C VAL A 313 -3.56 28.77 6.62
N PHE A 314 -4.57 28.26 7.29
CA PHE A 314 -5.14 28.89 8.49
C PHE A 314 -4.08 29.05 9.61
N ILE A 315 -3.29 28.02 9.87
CA ILE A 315 -2.20 28.06 10.87
C ILE A 315 -1.14 29.12 10.45
N GLU A 316 -0.72 29.10 9.18
CA GLU A 316 0.22 30.07 8.63
C GLU A 316 -0.27 31.51 8.81
N VAL A 317 -1.54 31.76 8.51
CA VAL A 317 -2.16 33.08 8.62
C VAL A 317 -2.22 33.55 10.07
N VAL A 318 -2.68 32.70 10.97
CA VAL A 318 -2.81 33.05 12.39
C VAL A 318 -1.44 33.47 12.94
N ILE A 319 -0.42 32.62 12.76
CA ILE A 319 0.93 32.93 13.25
C ILE A 319 1.52 34.15 12.52
N GLY A 320 1.38 34.17 11.19
CA GLY A 320 1.97 35.21 10.34
C GLY A 320 1.36 36.59 10.59
N VAL A 321 0.03 36.69 10.80
CA VAL A 321 -0.64 37.96 11.11
C VAL A 321 -0.25 38.49 12.48
N ILE A 322 -0.17 37.60 13.49
CA ILE A 322 0.23 38.02 14.85
C ILE A 322 1.67 38.52 14.85
N LEU A 323 2.62 37.71 14.36
CA LEU A 323 4.03 38.07 14.38
C LEU A 323 4.37 39.23 13.43
N GLY A 324 3.80 39.21 12.22
CA GLY A 324 3.97 40.31 11.26
C GLY A 324 3.33 41.61 11.74
N GLY A 325 2.16 41.51 12.40
CA GLY A 325 1.50 42.63 13.04
C GLY A 325 2.33 43.27 14.13
N LEU A 326 2.89 42.48 15.02
CA LEU A 326 3.78 42.94 16.10
C LEU A 326 5.06 43.55 15.54
N ALA A 327 5.74 42.89 14.61
CA ALA A 327 6.97 43.35 13.99
C ALA A 327 6.75 44.68 13.25
N GLY A 328 5.72 44.76 12.42
CA GLY A 328 5.42 45.97 11.63
C GLY A 328 4.96 47.17 12.47
N TYR A 329 4.19 46.89 13.55
CA TYR A 329 3.70 47.97 14.40
C TYR A 329 4.74 48.52 15.38
N PHE A 330 5.41 47.66 16.14
CA PHE A 330 6.38 48.11 17.16
C PHE A 330 7.71 48.51 16.57
N GLY A 331 8.14 47.86 15.48
CA GLY A 331 9.45 48.14 14.88
C GLY A 331 10.63 47.87 15.81
N SER A 332 11.76 48.57 15.60
CA SER A 332 12.92 48.54 16.48
C SER A 332 13.37 47.09 16.85
N TRP A 333 13.60 46.81 18.13
CA TRP A 333 14.09 45.50 18.60
C TRP A 333 13.07 44.36 18.41
N VAL A 334 11.77 44.66 18.51
CA VAL A 334 10.69 43.63 18.27
C VAL A 334 10.74 43.15 16.83
N ASP A 335 10.83 44.08 15.89
CA ASP A 335 10.99 43.76 14.47
C ASP A 335 12.27 42.97 14.21
N MET A 336 13.38 43.43 14.78
CA MET A 336 14.67 42.75 14.63
C MET A 336 14.61 41.30 15.14
N LEU A 337 14.04 41.07 16.32
CA LEU A 337 13.93 39.73 16.91
C LEU A 337 13.06 38.80 16.06
N ILE A 338 11.86 39.26 15.67
CA ILE A 338 10.94 38.46 14.87
C ILE A 338 11.55 38.15 13.49
N MET A 339 12.19 39.13 12.84
CA MET A 339 12.84 38.90 11.55
C MET A 339 14.02 37.94 11.67
N ARG A 340 14.80 37.95 12.74
CA ARG A 340 15.85 36.94 12.97
C ARG A 340 15.28 35.52 13.10
N ILE A 341 14.17 35.37 13.78
CA ILE A 341 13.49 34.06 13.84
C ILE A 341 13.02 33.65 12.43
N VAL A 342 12.40 34.57 11.68
CA VAL A 342 12.00 34.34 10.28
C VAL A 342 13.20 33.92 9.43
N ASP A 343 14.35 34.61 9.55
CA ASP A 343 15.56 34.29 8.80
C ASP A 343 16.10 32.89 9.14
N VAL A 344 16.06 32.48 10.43
CA VAL A 344 16.42 31.11 10.84
C VAL A 344 15.51 30.08 10.17
N PHE A 345 14.20 30.30 10.13
CA PHE A 345 13.27 29.39 9.46
C PHE A 345 13.55 29.26 7.95
N TYR A 346 13.93 30.35 7.28
CA TYR A 346 14.30 30.28 5.86
C TYR A 346 15.64 29.56 5.61
N CYS A 347 16.53 29.49 6.59
CA CYS A 347 17.77 28.72 6.48
C CYS A 347 17.55 27.22 6.63
N ILE A 348 16.42 26.78 7.21
CA ILE A 348 16.10 25.36 7.40
C ILE A 348 15.55 24.80 6.07
N PRO A 349 16.19 23.78 5.49
CA PRO A 349 15.64 23.13 4.30
C PRO A 349 14.37 22.36 4.68
N SER A 350 13.20 22.90 4.31
CA SER A 350 11.89 22.40 4.75
C SER A 350 11.63 20.94 4.32
N MET A 351 11.96 20.58 3.07
CA MET A 351 11.71 19.21 2.57
C MET A 351 12.50 18.14 3.34
N PRO A 352 13.83 18.22 3.53
CA PRO A 352 14.56 17.30 4.37
C PRO A 352 14.02 17.20 5.80
N LEU A 353 13.64 18.34 6.41
CA LEU A 353 13.07 18.33 7.75
C LEU A 353 11.74 17.54 7.81
N ILE A 354 10.85 17.77 6.85
CA ILE A 354 9.55 17.07 6.79
C ILE A 354 9.78 15.56 6.56
N ILE A 355 10.75 15.18 5.71
CA ILE A 355 11.11 13.79 5.46
C ILE A 355 11.58 13.11 6.76
N ILE A 356 12.49 13.75 7.51
CA ILE A 356 13.00 13.23 8.78
C ILE A 356 11.86 13.07 9.79
N LEU A 357 10.99 14.07 9.94
CA LEU A 357 9.84 14.00 10.85
C LEU A 357 8.84 12.93 10.41
N GLY A 358 8.60 12.78 9.11
CA GLY A 358 7.76 11.71 8.56
C GLY A 358 8.32 10.33 8.86
N ALA A 359 9.62 10.13 8.64
CA ALA A 359 10.30 8.87 8.98
C ALA A 359 10.29 8.57 10.49
N ALA A 360 10.43 9.60 11.33
CA ALA A 360 10.31 9.46 12.77
C ALA A 360 8.90 9.00 13.18
N MET A 361 7.84 9.58 12.57
CA MET A 361 6.46 9.15 12.79
C MET A 361 6.23 7.69 12.36
N ASP A 362 6.88 7.24 11.26
CA ASP A 362 6.83 5.84 10.83
C ASP A 362 7.53 4.91 11.84
N ALA A 363 8.72 5.28 12.30
CA ALA A 363 9.46 4.53 13.32
C ALA A 363 8.68 4.41 14.65
N MET A 364 7.96 5.46 15.01
CA MET A 364 7.09 5.49 16.21
C MET A 364 5.74 4.81 15.99
N LYS A 365 5.44 4.32 14.79
CA LYS A 365 4.15 3.71 14.41
C LYS A 365 2.94 4.59 14.76
N VAL A 366 3.06 5.89 14.50
CA VAL A 366 2.00 6.85 14.79
C VAL A 366 0.75 6.50 13.97
N GLU A 367 -0.40 6.48 14.65
CA GLU A 367 -1.69 6.20 14.03
C GLU A 367 -1.98 7.15 12.85
N PRO A 368 -2.58 6.66 11.74
CA PRO A 368 -2.79 7.45 10.53
C PRO A 368 -3.52 8.78 10.72
N MET A 369 -4.55 8.83 11.57
CA MET A 369 -5.28 10.07 11.88
C MET A 369 -4.39 11.08 12.60
N THR A 370 -3.67 10.64 13.63
CA THR A 370 -2.74 11.47 14.42
C THR A 370 -1.59 11.96 13.56
N ARG A 371 -1.08 11.11 12.66
CA ARG A 371 -0.05 11.47 11.68
C ARG A 371 -0.52 12.59 10.74
N MET A 372 -1.73 12.48 10.21
CA MET A 372 -2.33 13.52 9.36
C MET A 372 -2.42 14.87 10.10
N PHE A 373 -2.81 14.85 11.38
CA PHE A 373 -2.85 16.04 12.21
C PHE A 373 -1.45 16.65 12.41
N TYR A 374 -0.44 15.82 12.74
CA TYR A 374 0.95 16.31 12.87
C TYR A 374 1.49 16.86 11.55
N LEU A 375 1.16 16.25 10.42
CA LEU A 375 1.55 16.77 9.10
C LEU A 375 1.01 18.19 8.88
N MET A 376 -0.28 18.44 9.20
CA MET A 376 -0.87 19.78 9.10
C MET A 376 -0.16 20.79 10.00
N LEU A 377 0.16 20.41 11.24
CA LEU A 377 0.88 21.27 12.18
C LEU A 377 2.29 21.60 11.66
N ILE A 378 3.02 20.59 11.18
CA ILE A 378 4.40 20.78 10.68
C ILE A 378 4.39 21.71 9.45
N LEU A 379 3.52 21.47 8.48
CA LEU A 379 3.41 22.31 7.28
C LEU A 379 3.03 23.76 7.64
N GLY A 380 2.01 23.94 8.46
CA GLY A 380 1.56 25.27 8.90
C GLY A 380 2.64 26.01 9.71
N PHE A 381 3.36 25.25 10.57
CA PHE A 381 4.45 25.82 11.37
C PHE A 381 5.70 26.12 10.54
N LEU A 382 5.89 25.57 9.37
CA LEU A 382 7.00 25.90 8.47
C LEU A 382 6.65 27.03 7.49
N GLY A 383 5.37 27.23 7.16
CA GLY A 383 4.92 28.20 6.14
C GLY A 383 4.71 29.63 6.65
N TRP A 384 4.52 29.85 7.97
CA TRP A 384 4.19 31.16 8.55
C TRP A 384 5.19 32.31 8.23
N PRO A 385 6.52 32.08 7.99
CA PRO A 385 7.45 33.17 7.75
C PRO A 385 7.10 34.03 6.53
N SER A 386 6.54 33.43 5.49
CA SER A 386 6.15 34.15 4.26
C SER A 386 5.01 35.14 4.53
N ILE A 387 4.01 34.71 5.28
CA ILE A 387 2.88 35.56 5.69
C ILE A 387 3.34 36.66 6.65
N THR A 388 4.25 36.34 7.58
CA THR A 388 4.82 37.34 8.51
C THR A 388 5.52 38.47 7.78
N ARG A 389 6.37 38.17 6.78
CA ARG A 389 7.04 39.20 5.99
C ARG A 389 6.08 40.07 5.20
N LEU A 390 5.04 39.46 4.62
CA LEU A 390 3.98 40.16 3.89
C LEU A 390 3.24 41.13 4.80
N VAL A 391 2.72 40.63 5.93
CA VAL A 391 1.93 41.43 6.90
C VAL A 391 2.78 42.56 7.49
N ARG A 392 4.01 42.25 7.90
CA ARG A 392 4.97 43.26 8.38
C ARG A 392 5.15 44.38 7.36
N GLY A 393 5.43 44.06 6.08
CA GLY A 393 5.63 45.04 5.03
C GLY A 393 4.45 45.95 4.81
N GLN A 394 3.23 45.38 4.82
CA GLN A 394 1.98 46.13 4.71
C GLN A 394 1.75 47.05 5.92
N ILE A 395 1.97 46.56 7.14
CA ILE A 395 1.74 47.32 8.38
C ILE A 395 2.77 48.47 8.51
N LEU A 396 4.01 48.26 8.13
CA LEU A 396 5.00 49.35 8.11
C LEU A 396 4.56 50.52 7.21
N SER A 397 4.05 50.21 6.01
CA SER A 397 3.52 51.22 5.09
C SER A 397 2.26 51.90 5.62
N LEU A 398 1.32 51.11 6.19
CA LEU A 398 0.05 51.62 6.71
C LEU A 398 0.23 52.45 7.99
N ARG A 399 1.24 52.15 8.81
CA ARG A 399 1.50 52.86 10.08
C ARG A 399 1.86 54.31 9.84
N GLU A 400 2.50 54.64 8.72
CA GLU A 400 2.94 55.98 8.37
C GLU A 400 1.84 56.82 7.68
N GLN A 401 0.66 56.25 7.46
CA GLN A 401 -0.47 56.94 6.86
C GLN A 401 -1.13 57.93 7.84
N GLU A 402 -1.69 59.04 7.31
CA GLU A 402 -2.32 60.14 8.07
C GLU A 402 -3.40 59.64 9.05
N PHE A 403 -4.21 58.64 8.67
CA PHE A 403 -5.27 58.10 9.54
C PHE A 403 -4.69 57.42 10.79
N MET A 404 -3.52 56.86 10.72
CA MET A 404 -2.83 56.26 11.88
C MET A 404 -2.26 57.32 12.81
N THR A 405 -1.69 58.37 12.28
CA THR A 405 -1.23 59.54 13.04
C THR A 405 -2.41 60.19 13.79
N ALA A 406 -3.56 60.33 13.10
CA ALA A 406 -4.78 60.85 13.72
C ALA A 406 -5.30 59.89 14.84
N ALA A 407 -5.29 58.56 14.60
CA ALA A 407 -5.70 57.56 15.60
C ALA A 407 -4.78 57.59 16.84
N GLU A 408 -3.53 57.89 16.67
CA GLU A 408 -2.54 58.06 17.74
C GLU A 408 -2.80 59.33 18.53
N ALA A 409 -3.00 60.47 17.84
CA ALA A 409 -3.31 61.75 18.46
C ALA A 409 -4.63 61.71 19.25
N CYS A 410 -5.60 60.91 18.82
CA CYS A 410 -6.85 60.66 19.54
C CYS A 410 -6.70 59.67 20.72
N GLY A 411 -5.51 59.20 21.04
CA GLY A 411 -5.25 58.31 22.18
C GLY A 411 -5.85 56.91 22.05
N ILE A 412 -6.10 56.41 20.85
CA ILE A 412 -6.64 55.05 20.60
C ILE A 412 -5.62 54.02 21.07
N ARG A 413 -6.06 53.04 21.88
CA ARG A 413 -5.20 51.98 22.43
C ARG A 413 -4.51 51.18 21.30
N VAL A 414 -3.26 50.77 21.50
CA VAL A 414 -2.43 50.05 20.54
C VAL A 414 -3.14 48.83 19.96
N SER A 415 -3.72 47.97 20.80
CA SER A 415 -4.44 46.77 20.31
C SER A 415 -5.57 47.13 19.33
N ARG A 416 -6.31 48.24 19.62
CA ARG A 416 -7.40 48.69 18.75
C ARG A 416 -6.85 49.28 17.43
N ARG A 417 -5.68 49.96 17.49
CA ARG A 417 -5.01 50.46 16.27
C ARG A 417 -4.57 49.28 15.37
N ILE A 418 -3.99 48.23 15.95
CA ILE A 418 -3.58 47.04 15.19
C ILE A 418 -4.80 46.29 14.63
N PHE A 419 -5.68 45.78 15.50
CA PHE A 419 -6.73 44.84 15.10
C PHE A 419 -7.91 45.49 14.38
N ARG A 420 -8.22 46.77 14.64
CA ARG A 420 -9.38 47.44 14.04
C ARG A 420 -9.04 48.42 12.93
N HIS A 421 -7.81 48.89 12.86
CA HIS A 421 -7.39 49.84 11.84
C HIS A 421 -6.36 49.29 10.85
N LEU A 422 -5.32 48.60 11.33
CA LEU A 422 -4.27 48.11 10.44
C LEU A 422 -4.62 46.76 9.78
N ILE A 423 -4.94 45.73 10.55
CA ILE A 423 -5.20 44.38 10.03
C ILE A 423 -6.30 44.38 8.97
N PRO A 424 -7.46 45.07 9.13
CA PRO A 424 -8.50 45.10 8.09
C PRO A 424 -8.02 45.64 6.74
N ASN A 425 -7.05 46.54 6.75
CA ASN A 425 -6.45 47.08 5.52
C ASN A 425 -5.44 46.11 4.88
N VAL A 426 -4.90 45.14 5.64
CA VAL A 426 -4.02 44.08 5.13
C VAL A 426 -4.81 42.91 4.56
N ILE A 427 -6.07 42.67 5.04
CA ILE A 427 -6.91 41.55 4.63
C ILE A 427 -7.02 41.37 3.11
N PRO A 428 -7.22 42.41 2.27
CA PRO A 428 -7.33 42.24 0.83
C PRO A 428 -6.11 41.53 0.23
N GLN A 429 -4.91 41.97 0.58
CA GLN A 429 -3.67 41.36 0.11
C GLN A 429 -3.45 39.97 0.70
N LEU A 430 -3.86 39.78 1.97
CA LEU A 430 -3.76 38.50 2.66
C LEU A 430 -4.64 37.43 2.00
N ILE A 431 -5.90 37.75 1.67
CA ILE A 431 -6.82 36.84 1.00
C ILE A 431 -6.22 36.35 -0.33
N VAL A 432 -5.66 37.24 -1.14
CA VAL A 432 -5.01 36.90 -2.41
C VAL A 432 -3.87 35.92 -2.19
N THR A 433 -2.97 36.24 -1.26
CA THR A 433 -1.81 35.40 -0.95
C THR A 433 -2.24 34.03 -0.40
N CYS A 434 -3.20 34.00 0.51
CA CYS A 434 -3.73 32.75 1.08
C CYS A 434 -4.35 31.85 0.02
N THR A 435 -5.13 32.43 -0.91
CA THR A 435 -5.75 31.65 -1.98
C THR A 435 -4.70 30.97 -2.87
N MET A 436 -3.63 31.67 -3.20
CA MET A 436 -2.52 31.09 -3.95
C MET A 436 -1.73 30.06 -3.13
N SER A 437 -1.55 30.30 -1.81
CA SER A 437 -0.91 29.36 -0.90
C SER A 437 -1.67 28.04 -0.77
N LEU A 438 -3.01 28.04 -0.86
CA LEU A 438 -3.82 26.80 -0.86
C LEU A 438 -3.39 25.85 -1.97
N GLY A 439 -3.22 26.35 -3.20
CA GLY A 439 -2.77 25.54 -4.34
C GLY A 439 -1.39 24.93 -4.10
N SER A 440 -0.43 25.73 -3.63
CA SER A 440 0.93 25.25 -3.34
C SER A 440 0.99 24.27 -2.18
N THR A 441 0.18 24.48 -1.14
CA THR A 441 0.09 23.56 0.01
C THR A 441 -0.48 22.20 -0.39
N ILE A 442 -1.51 22.17 -1.25
CA ILE A 442 -2.08 20.92 -1.79
C ILE A 442 -1.04 20.16 -2.61
N ILE A 443 -0.24 20.85 -3.45
CA ILE A 443 0.86 20.20 -4.19
C ILE A 443 1.90 19.63 -3.23
N THR A 444 2.25 20.38 -2.18
CA THR A 444 3.24 19.94 -1.18
C THR A 444 2.74 18.71 -0.45
N GLU A 445 1.48 18.69 0.02
CA GLU A 445 0.83 17.52 0.63
C GLU A 445 0.85 16.33 -0.33
N ALA A 446 0.41 16.54 -1.58
CA ALA A 446 0.39 15.48 -2.59
C ALA A 446 1.78 14.90 -2.86
N THR A 447 2.81 15.75 -2.92
CA THR A 447 4.20 15.30 -3.10
C THR A 447 4.68 14.47 -1.91
N LEU A 448 4.40 14.89 -0.68
CA LEU A 448 4.75 14.14 0.52
C LEU A 448 4.00 12.80 0.61
N SER A 449 2.72 12.81 0.27
CA SER A 449 1.89 11.60 0.22
C SER A 449 2.36 10.63 -0.86
N PHE A 450 2.71 11.13 -2.05
CA PHE A 450 3.32 10.36 -3.13
C PHE A 450 4.65 9.71 -2.72
N LEU A 451 5.47 10.40 -1.94
CA LEU A 451 6.72 9.86 -1.38
C LEU A 451 6.48 8.89 -0.21
N GLY A 452 5.24 8.62 0.14
CA GLY A 452 4.86 7.72 1.22
C GLY A 452 5.05 8.30 2.63
N ILE A 453 5.33 9.61 2.75
CA ILE A 453 5.58 10.28 4.02
C ILE A 453 4.33 11.02 4.52
N GLY A 454 3.38 11.30 3.63
CA GLY A 454 2.15 12.03 3.91
C GLY A 454 1.04 11.19 4.55
N VAL A 455 -0.15 11.28 3.98
CA VAL A 455 -1.36 10.55 4.41
C VAL A 455 -1.17 9.06 4.19
N LYS A 456 -1.51 8.25 5.21
CA LYS A 456 -1.38 6.79 5.20
C LYS A 456 -2.73 6.09 5.13
N PHE A 457 -2.71 4.87 4.62
CA PHE A 457 -3.84 3.94 4.69
C PHE A 457 -4.43 3.87 6.12
N PRO A 458 -5.77 3.82 6.30
CA PRO A 458 -6.79 3.66 5.25
C PRO A 458 -7.20 4.97 4.56
N PHE A 459 -6.78 6.14 5.07
CA PHE A 459 -7.20 7.43 4.53
C PHE A 459 -6.65 7.64 3.12
N ALA A 460 -7.52 8.18 2.25
CA ALA A 460 -7.14 8.60 0.91
C ALA A 460 -6.75 10.08 0.89
N SER A 461 -5.76 10.44 0.08
CA SER A 461 -5.54 11.79 -0.45
C SER A 461 -5.25 11.67 -1.94
N TRP A 462 -5.42 12.74 -2.72
CA TRP A 462 -5.08 12.66 -4.14
C TRP A 462 -3.60 12.30 -4.37
N GLY A 463 -2.72 12.71 -3.43
CA GLY A 463 -1.30 12.39 -3.49
C GLY A 463 -0.99 10.92 -3.23
N ASN A 464 -1.60 10.31 -2.20
CA ASN A 464 -1.32 8.91 -1.89
C ASN A 464 -1.97 7.93 -2.89
N ILE A 465 -3.07 8.32 -3.55
CA ILE A 465 -3.65 7.54 -4.63
C ILE A 465 -2.66 7.40 -5.80
N ILE A 466 -1.89 8.44 -6.09
CA ILE A 466 -0.90 8.40 -7.18
C ILE A 466 0.34 7.58 -6.80
N THR A 467 0.55 7.23 -5.53
CA THR A 467 1.75 6.51 -5.06
C THR A 467 1.98 5.18 -5.80
N ASP A 468 0.91 4.51 -6.21
CA ASP A 468 0.98 3.20 -6.88
C ASP A 468 1.73 3.25 -8.23
N VAL A 469 1.88 4.45 -8.86
CA VAL A 469 2.69 4.62 -10.09
C VAL A 469 4.19 4.50 -9.88
N ASN A 470 4.67 4.37 -8.65
CA ASN A 470 6.06 4.02 -8.38
C ASN A 470 6.38 2.61 -8.94
N ASP A 471 5.36 1.76 -9.11
CA ASP A 471 5.47 0.57 -9.93
C ASP A 471 5.23 0.93 -11.41
N ALA A 472 6.24 0.70 -12.25
CA ALA A 472 6.20 0.99 -13.69
C ALA A 472 5.11 0.16 -14.41
N PHE A 473 4.79 -1.03 -13.92
CA PHE A 473 3.72 -1.86 -14.47
C PHE A 473 2.35 -1.21 -14.22
N VAL A 474 2.10 -0.75 -12.99
CA VAL A 474 0.86 -0.04 -12.62
C VAL A 474 0.70 1.24 -13.46
N MET A 475 1.77 2.01 -13.60
CA MET A 475 1.76 3.25 -14.37
C MET A 475 1.36 3.04 -15.83
N THR A 476 1.82 1.94 -16.45
CA THR A 476 1.59 1.68 -17.88
C THR A 476 0.29 0.95 -18.18
N HIS A 477 -0.21 0.12 -17.25
CA HIS A 477 -1.38 -0.74 -17.50
C HIS A 477 -2.66 -0.21 -16.85
N TYR A 478 -2.57 0.47 -15.71
CA TYR A 478 -3.74 0.87 -14.92
C TYR A 478 -3.92 2.39 -14.87
N TRP A 479 -4.19 3.01 -16.05
CA TRP A 479 -4.39 4.46 -16.16
C TRP A 479 -5.44 5.02 -15.21
N PHE A 480 -6.46 4.25 -14.90
CA PHE A 480 -7.58 4.65 -14.04
C PHE A 480 -7.20 4.82 -12.57
N VAL A 481 -6.05 4.29 -12.14
CA VAL A 481 -5.53 4.45 -10.78
C VAL A 481 -4.99 5.86 -10.54
N TRP A 482 -4.28 6.45 -11.51
CA TRP A 482 -3.54 7.69 -11.27
C TRP A 482 -3.99 8.89 -12.09
N ILE A 483 -4.43 8.71 -13.35
CA ILE A 483 -4.86 9.84 -14.19
C ILE A 483 -6.01 10.63 -13.56
N PRO A 484 -7.08 10.01 -13.02
CA PRO A 484 -8.17 10.77 -12.40
C PRO A 484 -7.71 11.57 -11.18
N ALA A 485 -6.82 11.04 -10.34
CA ALA A 485 -6.28 11.75 -9.19
C ALA A 485 -5.40 12.93 -9.63
N GLY A 486 -4.57 12.75 -10.66
CA GLY A 486 -3.79 13.81 -11.27
C GLY A 486 -4.66 14.93 -11.84
N ILE A 487 -5.77 14.58 -12.50
CA ILE A 487 -6.75 15.57 -13.02
C ILE A 487 -7.42 16.33 -11.86
N CYS A 488 -7.81 15.65 -10.79
CA CYS A 488 -8.37 16.30 -9.60
C CYS A 488 -7.41 17.31 -8.99
N LEU A 489 -6.13 16.94 -8.82
CA LEU A 489 -5.07 17.85 -8.36
C LEU A 489 -4.91 19.06 -9.28
N LEU A 490 -4.82 18.81 -10.60
CA LEU A 490 -4.67 19.88 -11.59
C LEU A 490 -5.84 20.88 -11.53
N ILE A 491 -7.07 20.39 -11.50
CA ILE A 491 -8.27 21.23 -11.44
C ILE A 491 -8.29 22.04 -10.14
N ALA A 492 -7.99 21.43 -9.00
CA ALA A 492 -7.98 22.13 -7.72
C ALA A 492 -6.93 23.25 -7.69
N VAL A 493 -5.70 22.96 -8.11
CA VAL A 493 -4.59 23.92 -8.11
C VAL A 493 -4.84 25.06 -9.09
N LEU A 494 -5.27 24.77 -10.32
CA LEU A 494 -5.63 25.81 -11.30
C LEU A 494 -6.82 26.63 -10.80
N GLY A 495 -7.82 26.01 -10.18
CA GLY A 495 -8.95 26.69 -9.58
C GLY A 495 -8.53 27.73 -8.53
N PHE A 496 -7.68 27.34 -7.58
CA PHE A 496 -7.14 28.25 -6.56
C PHE A 496 -6.31 29.37 -7.18
N ASN A 497 -5.46 29.08 -8.16
CA ASN A 497 -4.65 30.10 -8.83
C ASN A 497 -5.52 31.09 -9.59
N PHE A 498 -6.50 30.66 -10.39
CA PHE A 498 -7.39 31.54 -11.13
C PHE A 498 -8.25 32.42 -10.21
N VAL A 499 -8.72 31.87 -9.09
CA VAL A 499 -9.46 32.64 -8.08
C VAL A 499 -8.52 33.63 -7.40
N GLY A 500 -7.29 33.23 -7.04
CA GLY A 500 -6.28 34.12 -6.45
C GLY A 500 -5.92 35.29 -7.35
N ASP A 501 -5.65 35.04 -8.62
CA ASP A 501 -5.35 36.09 -9.61
C ASP A 501 -6.57 37.01 -9.83
N GLY A 502 -7.77 36.42 -9.91
CA GLY A 502 -9.00 37.20 -10.03
C GLY A 502 -9.29 38.10 -8.83
N LEU A 503 -8.99 37.62 -7.61
CA LEU A 503 -9.07 38.43 -6.40
C LEU A 503 -8.03 39.54 -6.40
N ARG A 504 -6.79 39.25 -6.81
CA ARG A 504 -5.74 40.24 -6.94
C ARG A 504 -6.16 41.37 -7.87
N ASP A 505 -6.68 41.06 -9.07
CA ASP A 505 -7.17 42.04 -10.03
C ASP A 505 -8.34 42.85 -9.49
N ALA A 506 -9.26 42.20 -8.75
CA ALA A 506 -10.44 42.85 -8.17
C ALA A 506 -10.06 43.84 -7.05
N PHE A 507 -9.03 43.56 -6.28
CA PHE A 507 -8.53 44.45 -5.20
C PHE A 507 -7.63 45.55 -5.70
N ASP A 508 -7.03 45.47 -6.92
CA ASP A 508 -6.14 46.48 -7.45
C ASP A 508 -6.92 47.77 -7.79
N PRO A 509 -6.62 48.92 -7.09
CA PRO A 509 -7.31 50.17 -7.35
C PRO A 509 -6.90 50.80 -8.70
N LYS A 510 -5.77 50.41 -9.28
CA LYS A 510 -5.23 50.97 -10.52
C LYS A 510 -5.91 50.40 -11.78
N MET A 511 -6.58 49.30 -11.69
CA MET A 511 -7.33 48.70 -12.80
C MET A 511 -8.64 49.52 -13.07
N LYS A 512 -8.47 50.70 -13.65
CA LYS A 512 -9.59 51.47 -14.23
C LYS A 512 -9.95 50.87 -15.59
N ARG A 513 -10.83 49.86 -15.61
CA ARG A 513 -11.60 49.51 -16.82
C ARG A 513 -13.01 49.07 -16.48
#